data_5ee36ad8bb9dd22af91f02725b392e04
#
_entry.id   5ee36ad8bb9dd22af91f02725b392e04
#
_cell.length_a   1.000
_cell.length_b   1.000
_cell.length_c   1.000
_cell.angle_alpha   90.00
_cell.angle_beta   90.00
_cell.angle_gamma   90.00
#
_symmetry.space_group_name_H-M   'P 1'
#
loop_
_entity.id
_entity.type
_entity.pdbx_description
1 polymer ?
#
loop_
_entity_poly.entity_id
_entity_poly.type
_entity_poly.pdbx_seq_one_letter_code
_entity_poly.pdbx_strand_id
1 'polypeptide(L)'
;MGKVKKYELTLDDEQPFEVYGISTAFADYRLTWELNQMLGIHLEKEQRCFELYMPKLKAKQAFSFFSFEDQELLTRFFLVKNKQEQQLLQADRPMIDYFLVLKENFSHQPETLIEQLRAINGIVAVFSFNSEEFDILDYLTS
;
A
#
# COMPACT_ATOMS: atom_id res chain seq x y z
N MET A 1 -27.23 8.99 15.60
CA MET A 1 -27.18 8.42 15.81
C MET A 1 -26.87 8.13 15.59
N GLY A 2 -26.46 8.64 15.43
CA GLY A 2 -26.29 8.04 15.49
C GLY A 2 -25.79 8.08 15.31
N LYS A 3 -25.74 8.26 15.09
CA LYS A 3 -25.44 7.87 15.18
C LYS A 3 -25.11 7.38 15.03
N VAL A 4 -25.14 7.60 14.81
CA VAL A 4 -24.88 6.75 14.85
C VAL A 4 -24.59 6.44 14.32
N LYS A 5 -24.53 6.76 14.15
CA LYS A 5 -24.36 6.21 13.90
C LYS A 5 -23.85 6.04 13.44
N LYS A 6 -23.76 6.47 13.22
CA LYS A 6 -23.41 6.08 13.05
C LYS A 6 -22.91 5.72 13.10
N TYR A 7 -22.74 5.66 13.06
CA TYR A 7 -22.30 4.99 13.36
C TYR A 7 -22.02 4.28 13.18
N GLU A 8 -22.00 4.38 13.20
CA GLU A 8 -21.89 3.52 13.14
C GLU A 8 -21.67 3.06 12.43
N LEU A 9 -21.44 3.05 12.22
CA LEU A 9 -21.24 2.39 11.52
C LEU A 9 -20.65 2.28 10.73
N THR A 10 -21.08 2.29 10.44
CA THR A 10 -19.95 2.50 9.67
C THR A 10 -18.66 2.15 10.27
N LEU A 11 -18.64 1.69 11.31
CA LEU A 11 -17.43 1.33 11.96
C LEU A 11 -16.56 0.47 11.13
N ASP A 12 -17.11 -0.45 10.40
CA ASP A 12 -16.33 -1.32 9.56
C ASP A 12 -15.66 -0.58 8.48
N ASP A 13 -16.37 0.35 7.92
CA ASP A 13 -15.83 1.13 6.86
C ASP A 13 -14.73 1.98 7.35
N GLU A 14 -14.68 2.16 8.63
CA GLU A 14 -13.71 3.02 9.21
C GLU A 14 -12.48 2.31 9.65
N GLN A 15 -12.36 1.03 9.32
CA GLN A 15 -11.10 0.39 9.50
C GLN A 15 -10.10 1.14 8.68
N PRO A 16 -9.20 1.86 9.31
CA PRO A 16 -8.33 2.73 8.54
C PRO A 16 -7.30 1.91 7.79
N PHE A 17 -7.01 2.36 6.61
CA PHE A 17 -5.84 1.92 5.91
C PHE A 17 -4.68 2.76 6.38
N GLU A 18 -3.50 2.16 6.44
CA GLU A 18 -2.27 2.90 6.63
C GLU A 18 -1.53 2.87 5.31
N VAL A 19 -1.09 4.01 4.85
CA VAL A 19 -0.42 4.13 3.57
C VAL A 19 0.96 4.74 3.78
N TYR A 20 1.98 4.02 3.33
CA TYR A 20 3.36 4.47 3.41
C TYR A 20 3.94 4.57 2.01
N GLY A 21 4.59 5.68 1.72
CA GLY A 21 5.29 5.85 0.46
C GLY A 21 6.75 5.53 0.64
N ILE A 22 7.31 4.80 -0.31
CA ILE A 22 8.70 4.38 -0.26
C ILE A 22 9.42 4.88 -1.50
N SER A 23 10.53 5.57 -1.29
CA SER A 23 11.41 6.00 -2.37
C SER A 23 12.64 5.13 -2.35
N THR A 24 12.89 4.40 -3.43
CA THR A 24 14.01 3.48 -3.53
C THR A 24 14.29 3.17 -4.99
N ALA A 25 15.52 2.79 -5.28
CA ALA A 25 15.88 2.33 -6.61
C ALA A 25 15.68 0.83 -6.77
N PHE A 26 15.25 0.14 -5.72
CA PHE A 26 15.07 -1.31 -5.80
C PHE A 26 13.97 -1.66 -6.80
N ALA A 27 14.20 -2.74 -7.56
CA ALA A 27 13.13 -3.35 -8.33
C ALA A 27 12.12 -3.98 -7.37
N ASP A 28 10.92 -4.27 -7.86
CA ASP A 28 9.84 -4.74 -7.01
C ASP A 28 10.19 -6.04 -6.28
N TYR A 29 10.81 -7.01 -6.97
CA TYR A 29 11.14 -8.28 -6.33
C TYR A 29 12.20 -8.10 -5.24
N ARG A 30 13.12 -7.14 -5.43
CA ARG A 30 14.16 -6.89 -4.41
C ARG A 30 13.55 -6.20 -3.20
N LEU A 31 12.70 -5.22 -3.43
CA LEU A 31 12.03 -4.54 -2.32
C LEU A 31 11.15 -5.52 -1.56
N THR A 32 10.43 -6.37 -2.27
CA THR A 32 9.58 -7.38 -1.65
C THR A 32 10.41 -8.28 -0.74
N TRP A 33 11.56 -8.73 -1.23
CA TRP A 33 12.44 -9.58 -0.43
C TRP A 33 12.90 -8.86 0.84
N GLU A 34 13.31 -7.61 0.70
CA GLU A 34 13.77 -6.83 1.84
C GLU A 34 12.67 -6.64 2.88
N LEU A 35 11.46 -6.33 2.42
CA LEU A 35 10.32 -6.15 3.32
C LEU A 35 9.99 -7.45 4.03
N ASN A 36 10.00 -8.56 3.30
CA ASN A 36 9.70 -9.84 3.91
C ASN A 36 10.68 -10.20 5.01
N GLN A 37 11.97 -9.93 4.77
CA GLN A 37 12.99 -10.20 5.78
C GLN A 37 12.84 -9.28 6.98
N MET A 38 12.63 -7.99 6.74
CA MET A 38 12.58 -7.01 7.82
C MET A 38 11.33 -7.16 8.68
N LEU A 39 10.19 -7.42 8.05
CA LEU A 39 8.91 -7.44 8.74
C LEU A 39 8.44 -8.84 9.11
N GLY A 40 9.12 -9.88 8.63
CA GLY A 40 8.70 -11.25 8.91
C GLY A 40 7.40 -11.62 8.24
N ILE A 41 7.19 -11.15 7.02
CA ILE A 41 5.97 -11.42 6.27
C ILE A 41 6.32 -12.13 4.98
N HIS A 42 5.30 -12.44 4.17
CA HIS A 42 5.48 -13.20 2.94
C HIS A 42 4.69 -12.57 1.79
N LEU A 43 5.07 -11.36 1.42
CA LEU A 43 4.45 -10.71 0.27
C LEU A 43 4.72 -11.54 -0.99
N GLU A 44 3.68 -11.79 -1.76
CA GLU A 44 3.77 -12.52 -3.02
C GLU A 44 3.02 -11.76 -4.08
N LYS A 45 3.52 -11.83 -5.30
CA LYS A 45 2.89 -11.13 -6.41
C LYS A 45 1.52 -11.73 -6.69
N GLU A 46 0.52 -10.86 -6.78
CA GLU A 46 -0.82 -11.28 -7.14
C GLU A 46 -0.89 -11.60 -8.62
N GLN A 47 -1.64 -12.62 -8.96
CA GLN A 47 -1.81 -12.98 -10.36
C GLN A 47 -2.70 -11.99 -11.08
N ARG A 48 -3.64 -11.40 -10.37
CA ARG A 48 -4.51 -10.37 -10.95
C ARG A 48 -3.85 -9.02 -10.84
N CYS A 49 -4.22 -8.11 -11.73
CA CYS A 49 -3.84 -6.71 -11.64
C CYS A 49 -5.10 -5.89 -11.46
N PHE A 50 -4.97 -4.67 -10.98
CA PHE A 50 -6.10 -3.77 -11.05
C PHE A 50 -5.85 -2.79 -12.20
N GLU A 51 -6.94 -2.27 -12.77
CA GLU A 51 -6.86 -1.39 -13.92
C GLU A 51 -7.46 -0.05 -13.59
N LEU A 52 -6.77 1.01 -14.00
CA LEU A 52 -7.26 2.36 -13.83
C LEU A 52 -7.30 3.04 -15.19
N TYR A 53 -8.38 3.78 -15.42
CA TYR A 53 -8.47 4.57 -16.65
C TYR A 53 -7.50 5.74 -16.56
N MET A 54 -6.65 5.86 -17.57
CA MET A 54 -5.67 6.94 -17.65
C MET A 54 -6.13 7.90 -18.72
N PRO A 55 -6.64 9.08 -18.35
CA PRO A 55 -7.19 10.01 -19.34
C PRO A 55 -6.20 10.41 -20.44
N LYS A 56 -4.93 10.52 -20.08
CA LYS A 56 -3.93 10.93 -21.07
C LYS A 56 -3.72 9.86 -22.13
N LEU A 57 -3.92 8.60 -21.79
CA LEU A 57 -3.80 7.49 -22.74
C LEU A 57 -5.11 7.18 -23.42
N LYS A 58 -6.22 7.65 -22.86
CA LYS A 58 -7.57 7.28 -23.28
C LYS A 58 -7.74 5.78 -23.26
N ALA A 59 -7.16 5.13 -22.24
CA ALA A 59 -7.18 3.69 -22.11
C ALA A 59 -6.91 3.32 -20.66
N LYS A 60 -7.17 2.06 -20.32
CA LYS A 60 -6.87 1.55 -18.99
C LYS A 60 -5.41 1.12 -18.91
N GLN A 61 -4.81 1.34 -17.76
CA GLN A 61 -3.46 0.89 -17.47
C GLN A 61 -3.53 -0.12 -16.33
N ALA A 62 -2.89 -1.25 -16.51
CA ALA A 62 -2.84 -2.29 -15.49
C ALA A 62 -1.70 -2.00 -14.52
N PHE A 63 -1.97 -2.20 -13.24
CA PHE A 63 -0.97 -2.04 -12.19
C PHE A 63 -0.89 -3.36 -11.41
N SER A 64 0.32 -3.90 -11.33
CA SER A 64 0.53 -5.14 -10.58
C SER A 64 0.79 -4.80 -9.12
N PHE A 65 0.56 -5.78 -8.26
CA PHE A 65 0.80 -5.57 -6.84
C PHE A 65 1.11 -6.90 -6.15
N PHE A 66 1.68 -6.77 -4.94
CA PHE A 66 2.01 -7.91 -4.08
C PHE A 66 1.11 -7.82 -2.86
N SER A 67 0.79 -8.96 -2.28
CA SER A 67 -0.05 -8.97 -1.08
C SER A 67 0.34 -10.09 -0.14
N PHE A 68 -0.09 -9.93 1.10
CA PHE A 68 0.08 -10.94 2.13
C PHE A 68 -0.99 -10.70 3.19
N GLU A 69 -1.63 -11.78 3.63
CA GLU A 69 -2.57 -11.70 4.73
C GLU A 69 -2.04 -12.56 5.87
N ASP A 70 -1.86 -11.94 7.03
CA ASP A 70 -1.42 -12.65 8.23
C ASP A 70 -2.66 -13.30 8.84
N GLN A 71 -2.72 -14.62 8.80
CA GLN A 71 -3.89 -15.35 9.26
C GLN A 71 -4.13 -15.21 10.75
N GLU A 72 -3.06 -15.05 11.51
CA GLU A 72 -3.19 -14.95 12.95
C GLU A 72 -3.56 -13.56 13.39
N LEU A 73 -2.95 -12.56 12.79
CA LEU A 73 -3.13 -11.17 13.20
C LEU A 73 -4.14 -10.44 12.33
N LEU A 74 -4.58 -11.06 11.24
CA LEU A 74 -5.58 -10.55 10.32
C LEU A 74 -5.17 -9.26 9.60
N THR A 75 -3.92 -8.86 9.74
CA THR A 75 -3.40 -7.69 9.04
C THR A 75 -3.13 -8.06 7.59
N ARG A 76 -3.56 -7.20 6.68
CA ARG A 76 -3.35 -7.40 5.25
C ARG A 76 -2.38 -6.37 4.74
N PHE A 77 -1.39 -6.83 3.98
CA PHE A 77 -0.36 -5.98 3.41
C PHE A 77 -0.49 -5.96 1.91
N PHE A 78 -0.32 -4.79 1.32
CA PHE A 78 -0.29 -4.64 -0.14
C PHE A 78 0.91 -3.78 -0.50
N LEU A 79 1.67 -4.20 -1.51
CA LEU A 79 2.75 -3.39 -2.03
C LEU A 79 2.46 -3.11 -3.49
N VAL A 80 2.35 -1.83 -3.84
CA VAL A 80 1.95 -1.41 -5.17
C VAL A 80 3.03 -0.51 -5.74
N LYS A 81 3.45 -0.78 -6.96
CA LYS A 81 4.41 0.07 -7.63
C LYS A 81 3.71 1.31 -8.16
N ASN A 82 4.24 2.48 -7.83
CA ASN A 82 3.62 3.73 -8.26
C ASN A 82 3.79 3.98 -9.75
N LYS A 83 4.88 3.50 -10.33
CA LYS A 83 5.16 3.76 -11.74
C LYS A 83 5.11 2.46 -12.53
N GLN A 84 4.25 2.42 -13.55
CA GLN A 84 4.08 1.25 -14.38
C GLN A 84 4.03 1.71 -15.83
N GLU A 85 4.98 1.25 -16.64
CA GLU A 85 5.04 1.61 -18.06
C GLU A 85 4.94 3.13 -18.27
N GLN A 86 5.68 3.86 -17.44
CA GLN A 86 5.76 5.32 -17.48
C GLN A 86 4.49 6.03 -17.04
N GLN A 87 3.52 5.29 -16.49
CA GLN A 87 2.33 5.88 -15.90
C GLN A 87 2.44 5.82 -14.40
N LEU A 88 2.07 6.90 -13.73
CA LEU A 88 2.10 6.97 -12.27
C LEU A 88 0.73 6.69 -11.71
N LEU A 89 0.68 5.82 -10.70
CA LEU A 89 -0.56 5.53 -9.98
C LEU A 89 -1.07 6.80 -9.28
N GLN A 90 -0.17 7.50 -8.62
CA GLN A 90 -0.47 8.78 -7.97
C GLN A 90 0.37 9.84 -8.65
N ALA A 91 -0.22 10.50 -9.65
CA ALA A 91 0.53 11.42 -10.51
C ALA A 91 1.08 12.62 -9.75
N ASP A 92 0.42 13.00 -8.66
CA ASP A 92 0.86 14.13 -7.87
C ASP A 92 1.98 13.78 -6.89
N ARG A 93 2.45 12.53 -6.90
CA ARG A 93 3.51 12.09 -6.00
C ARG A 93 4.59 11.31 -6.75
N PRO A 94 5.23 11.96 -7.74
CA PRO A 94 6.19 11.24 -8.57
C PRO A 94 7.45 10.80 -7.84
N MET A 95 7.72 11.37 -6.66
CA MET A 95 8.88 10.98 -5.88
C MET A 95 8.71 9.64 -5.18
N ILE A 96 7.48 9.13 -5.12
CA ILE A 96 7.21 7.86 -4.46
C ILE A 96 7.33 6.74 -5.49
N ASP A 97 8.10 5.73 -5.17
CA ASP A 97 8.30 4.60 -6.07
C ASP A 97 7.35 3.47 -5.79
N TYR A 98 6.99 3.27 -4.51
CA TYR A 98 6.07 2.21 -4.11
C TYR A 98 5.18 2.71 -2.98
N PHE A 99 3.98 2.13 -2.90
CA PHE A 99 3.09 2.33 -1.76
C PHE A 99 2.95 1.02 -1.02
N LEU A 100 3.19 1.06 0.28
CA LEU A 100 2.91 -0.08 1.16
C LEU A 100 1.64 0.26 1.92
N VAL A 101 0.63 -0.59 1.79
CA VAL A 101 -0.69 -0.36 2.38
C VAL A 101 -0.97 -1.47 3.37
N LEU A 102 -1.37 -1.10 4.58
CA LEU A 102 -1.78 -2.05 5.59
C LEU A 102 -3.25 -1.85 5.90
N LYS A 103 -4.00 -2.95 5.91
CA LYS A 103 -5.40 -2.93 6.29
C LYS A 103 -5.58 -3.75 7.54
N GLU A 104 -6.35 -3.22 8.49
CA GLU A 104 -6.64 -3.92 9.74
C GLU A 104 -5.38 -4.22 10.51
N ASN A 105 -4.56 -3.19 10.68
CA ASN A 105 -3.27 -3.34 11.34
C ASN A 105 -3.45 -3.29 12.87
N PHE A 106 -3.37 -4.45 13.49
CA PHE A 106 -3.48 -4.56 14.94
C PHE A 106 -2.15 -4.90 15.59
N SER A 107 -1.09 -5.08 14.81
CA SER A 107 0.14 -5.64 15.34
C SER A 107 1.37 -4.78 15.12
N HIS A 108 1.35 -3.86 14.16
CA HIS A 108 2.54 -3.08 13.83
C HIS A 108 2.31 -1.62 14.20
N GLN A 109 3.12 -1.11 15.11
CA GLN A 109 3.04 0.30 15.47
C GLN A 109 3.60 1.14 14.32
N PRO A 110 2.92 2.22 13.92
CA PRO A 110 3.38 3.02 12.78
C PRO A 110 4.81 3.52 12.94
N GLU A 111 5.17 4.00 14.11
CA GLU A 111 6.51 4.52 14.33
C GLU A 111 7.56 3.43 14.17
N THR A 112 7.27 2.25 14.72
CA THR A 112 8.19 1.12 14.61
C THR A 112 8.31 0.68 13.16
N LEU A 113 7.20 0.62 12.45
CA LEU A 113 7.19 0.23 11.06
C LEU A 113 8.03 1.19 10.22
N ILE A 114 7.87 2.48 10.43
CA ILE A 114 8.65 3.47 9.71
C ILE A 114 10.14 3.30 9.99
N GLU A 115 10.50 3.06 11.23
CA GLU A 115 11.89 2.84 11.60
C GLU A 115 12.45 1.62 10.92
N GLN A 116 11.68 0.53 10.88
CA GLN A 116 12.12 -0.69 10.23
C GLN A 116 12.32 -0.48 8.74
N LEU A 117 11.40 0.24 8.09
CA LEU A 117 11.54 0.52 6.67
C LEU A 117 12.76 1.38 6.40
N ARG A 118 12.99 2.38 7.24
CA ARG A 118 14.16 3.25 7.07
C ARG A 118 15.47 2.53 7.32
N ALA A 119 15.43 1.46 8.09
CA ALA A 119 16.62 0.68 8.39
C ALA A 119 17.06 -0.19 7.22
N ILE A 120 16.21 -0.38 6.24
CA ILE A 120 16.57 -1.18 5.07
C ILE A 120 17.55 -0.37 4.23
N ASN A 121 18.74 -0.92 4.02
CA ASN A 121 19.74 -0.26 3.21
C ASN A 121 19.29 -0.24 1.76
N GLY A 122 19.16 0.94 1.19
CA GLY A 122 18.64 1.10 -0.17
C GLY A 122 17.32 1.83 -0.23
N ILE A 123 16.63 1.98 0.90
CA ILE A 123 15.47 2.82 0.96
C ILE A 123 15.93 4.23 1.27
N VAL A 124 15.59 5.16 0.38
CA VAL A 124 16.03 6.54 0.48
C VAL A 124 15.14 7.34 1.40
N ALA A 125 13.85 7.13 1.33
CA ALA A 125 12.90 7.90 2.12
C ALA A 125 11.62 7.11 2.33
N VAL A 126 10.96 7.37 3.46
CA VAL A 126 9.68 6.76 3.82
C VAL A 126 8.74 7.87 4.26
N PHE A 127 7.52 7.84 3.72
CA PHE A 127 6.49 8.84 4.01
C PHE A 127 5.25 8.14 4.55
N SER A 128 4.56 8.81 5.46
CA SER A 128 3.29 8.30 5.98
C SER A 128 2.18 9.21 5.46
N PHE A 129 1.12 8.62 4.92
CA PHE A 129 0.04 9.38 4.33
C PHE A 129 -1.29 9.03 4.97
N ASN A 130 -2.23 9.96 4.88
CA ASN A 130 -3.59 9.74 5.29
C ASN A 130 -4.29 8.92 4.19
N SER A 131 -4.93 7.84 4.59
CA SER A 131 -5.58 6.95 3.62
C SER A 131 -6.65 7.66 2.80
N GLU A 132 -7.25 8.71 3.35
CA GLU A 132 -8.30 9.43 2.64
C GLU A 132 -7.78 10.12 1.38
N GLU A 133 -6.47 10.25 1.24
CA GLU A 133 -5.89 10.87 0.07
C GLU A 133 -5.82 9.93 -1.14
N PHE A 134 -6.19 8.65 -0.97
CA PHE A 134 -5.98 7.67 -2.03
C PHE A 134 -7.25 6.88 -2.32
N ASP A 135 -7.80 7.06 -3.52
CA ASP A 135 -8.97 6.30 -3.96
C ASP A 135 -8.63 4.88 -4.33
N ILE A 136 -7.37 4.64 -4.62
CA ILE A 136 -6.93 3.34 -5.10
C ILE A 136 -7.16 2.21 -4.13
N LEU A 137 -7.35 2.54 -2.85
CA LEU A 137 -7.52 1.51 -1.85
C LEU A 137 -8.73 0.63 -2.13
N ASP A 138 -9.76 1.18 -2.75
CA ASP A 138 -10.94 0.40 -3.09
C ASP A 138 -10.62 -0.71 -4.07
N TYR A 139 -9.67 -0.47 -4.96
CA TYR A 139 -9.30 -1.48 -5.96
C TYR A 139 -8.50 -2.61 -5.34
N LEU A 140 -7.69 -2.29 -4.34
CA LEU A 140 -6.86 -3.30 -3.71
C LEU A 140 -7.65 -4.25 -2.85
N THR A 141 -8.75 -3.78 -2.31
CA THR A 141 -9.49 -4.56 -1.32
C THR A 141 -10.80 -5.14 -1.83
N SER A 142 -11.13 -4.88 -3.06
CA SER A 142 -12.38 -5.39 -3.63
C SER A 142 -12.25 -6.84 -4.08
#